data_d539b4b081f43ce4ac6f9704e917ad31
#
_entry.id   d539b4b081f43ce4ac6f9704e917ad31
#
_cell.length_a   1.000
_cell.length_b   1.000
_cell.length_c   1.000
_cell.angle_alpha   90.00
_cell.angle_beta   90.00
_cell.angle_gamma   90.00
#
_symmetry.space_group_name_H-M   'P 1'
#
loop_
_entity.id
_entity.type
_entity.pdbx_description
1 polymer ?
#
loop_
_entity_poly.entity_id
_entity_poly.type
_entity_poly.pdbx_seq_one_letter_code
_entity_poly.pdbx_strand_id
1 'polypeptide(L)'
;MGITMKDVYESPLNSRYASKEMKYLFSPDYKFKTWRRLWIALAESEKELGLNITDEQIAELKAHADDINYDVAEAREKEVRHDVMSHVYAYGVQCPKAAGIIHLGATSCYVGDNTDVITMTEGLKLIRKKLVNLIAKLSSFADEYKSMPCLAFTHFQPAQPTTVGKRATLWAQDVLMDLTALEFQLSQMKLLGSKGTTGTQASFVDLFDGDDEKIKALDKKIAEKMGFSSCFSVSGQTYSRKLDSQVLFVLSGIAQSASKFSNDLRLLQHMKEIEEPFEKKQIGSSAMAYKRNPMRSERITSLSRYVMADVINPSVTAGTQWLERSLDDSANKRISIAEGFLATDAILELYINIVSGLVVYPKMIEKHLNDELPFMATDCLLYTSPSPRDTERSR
;
A
#
# COMPACT_ATOMS: atom_id res chain seq x y z
N MET A 1 3.04 -7.47 -36.21
CA MET A 1 2.09 -8.40 -35.55
C MET A 1 2.10 -8.03 -34.05
N GLY A 2 1.01 -7.46 -33.54
CA GLY A 2 0.92 -7.16 -32.11
C GLY A 2 0.96 -8.47 -31.33
N ILE A 3 1.85 -8.56 -30.36
CA ILE A 3 1.88 -9.65 -29.38
C ILE A 3 0.50 -9.65 -28.69
N THR A 4 -0.27 -10.71 -28.86
CA THR A 4 -1.50 -10.85 -28.10
C THR A 4 -1.11 -11.09 -26.64
N MET A 5 -1.70 -10.33 -25.70
CA MET A 5 -1.41 -10.41 -24.24
C MET A 5 -1.59 -11.83 -23.64
N LYS A 6 -1.85 -12.83 -24.48
CA LYS A 6 -2.02 -14.24 -24.09
C LYS A 6 -0.76 -15.10 -24.27
N ASP A 7 0.25 -14.58 -24.94
CA ASP A 7 1.48 -15.32 -25.26
C ASP A 7 2.62 -15.03 -24.27
N VAL A 8 2.39 -14.15 -23.29
CA VAL A 8 3.36 -13.76 -22.29
C VAL A 8 2.79 -13.90 -20.88
N TYR A 9 3.68 -14.14 -19.92
CA TYR A 9 3.27 -14.15 -18.50
C TYR A 9 2.88 -12.73 -18.06
N GLU A 10 1.73 -12.63 -17.40
CA GLU A 10 1.27 -11.42 -16.74
C GLU A 10 0.93 -11.75 -15.28
N SER A 11 1.40 -10.91 -14.34
CA SER A 11 1.08 -11.09 -12.92
C SER A 11 -0.44 -11.06 -12.69
N PRO A 12 -1.02 -12.03 -11.96
CA PRO A 12 -2.43 -12.01 -11.60
C PRO A 12 -2.85 -10.77 -10.81
N LEU A 13 -1.93 -10.14 -10.11
CA LEU A 13 -2.19 -8.87 -9.41
C LEU A 13 -2.60 -7.79 -10.40
N ASN A 14 -1.94 -7.73 -11.57
CA ASN A 14 -2.26 -6.76 -12.60
C ASN A 14 -3.50 -7.16 -13.43
N SER A 15 -3.60 -8.41 -13.86
CA SER A 15 -4.67 -8.84 -14.77
C SER A 15 -6.01 -9.09 -14.09
N ARG A 16 -6.04 -9.41 -12.78
CA ARG A 16 -7.25 -9.92 -12.11
C ARG A 16 -7.63 -9.23 -10.80
N TYR A 17 -6.66 -8.76 -9.99
CA TYR A 17 -6.93 -8.51 -8.59
C TYR A 17 -6.92 -7.03 -8.19
N ALA A 18 -5.88 -6.27 -8.54
CA ALA A 18 -5.74 -4.89 -8.13
C ALA A 18 -6.69 -3.93 -8.86
N SER A 19 -7.03 -2.82 -8.22
CA SER A 19 -7.85 -1.76 -8.80
C SER A 19 -7.11 -1.04 -9.95
N LYS A 20 -7.88 -0.35 -10.80
CA LYS A 20 -7.30 0.44 -11.90
C LYS A 20 -6.42 1.57 -11.38
N GLU A 21 -6.85 2.21 -10.31
CA GLU A 21 -6.15 3.32 -9.67
C GLU A 21 -4.78 2.89 -9.15
N MET A 22 -4.70 1.78 -8.42
CA MET A 22 -3.43 1.27 -7.90
C MET A 22 -2.51 0.83 -9.03
N LYS A 23 -3.03 0.14 -10.05
CA LYS A 23 -2.25 -0.25 -11.23
C LYS A 23 -1.66 0.94 -11.97
N TYR A 24 -2.42 2.04 -12.06
CA TYR A 24 -1.94 3.26 -12.71
C TYR A 24 -0.77 3.87 -11.95
N LEU A 25 -0.82 3.93 -10.62
CA LEU A 25 0.28 4.46 -9.80
C LEU A 25 1.62 3.74 -10.02
N PHE A 26 1.58 2.45 -10.32
CA PHE A 26 2.78 1.65 -10.59
C PHE A 26 3.06 1.44 -12.08
N SER A 27 2.37 2.18 -12.96
CA SER A 27 2.57 2.12 -14.40
C SER A 27 3.78 2.93 -14.87
N PRO A 28 4.38 2.57 -16.02
CA PRO A 28 5.39 3.39 -16.65
C PRO A 28 4.91 4.82 -16.92
N ASP A 29 3.65 4.98 -17.34
CA ASP A 29 3.07 6.29 -17.65
C ASP A 29 3.07 7.22 -16.43
N TYR A 30 2.62 6.74 -15.27
CA TYR A 30 2.70 7.52 -14.01
C TYR A 30 4.14 7.84 -13.62
N LYS A 31 5.04 6.85 -13.73
CA LYS A 31 6.47 7.02 -13.41
C LYS A 31 7.11 8.13 -14.25
N PHE A 32 7.00 8.04 -15.57
CA PHE A 32 7.70 8.97 -16.44
C PHE A 32 7.09 10.37 -16.48
N LYS A 33 5.77 10.49 -16.33
CA LYS A 33 5.13 11.78 -16.10
C LYS A 33 5.57 12.43 -14.79
N THR A 34 5.78 11.63 -13.76
CA THR A 34 6.31 12.12 -12.47
C THR A 34 7.77 12.58 -12.63
N TRP A 35 8.60 11.90 -13.43
CA TRP A 35 9.95 12.37 -13.75
C TRP A 35 9.92 13.74 -14.41
N ARG A 36 9.03 13.96 -15.38
CA ARG A 36 8.90 15.26 -16.03
C ARG A 36 8.45 16.35 -15.07
N ARG A 37 7.50 16.06 -14.19
CA ARG A 37 7.11 17.00 -13.13
C ARG A 37 8.24 17.36 -12.19
N LEU A 38 9.09 16.39 -11.83
CA LEU A 38 10.28 16.62 -11.02
C LEU A 38 11.31 17.48 -11.74
N TRP A 39 11.57 17.25 -13.04
CA TRP A 39 12.45 18.12 -13.82
C TRP A 39 11.92 19.53 -13.98
N ILE A 40 10.62 19.70 -14.15
CA ILE A 40 9.98 21.02 -14.18
C ILE A 40 10.14 21.71 -12.81
N ALA A 41 9.87 21.01 -11.71
CA ALA A 41 10.04 21.54 -10.36
C ALA A 41 11.48 21.94 -10.07
N LEU A 42 12.48 21.16 -10.55
CA LEU A 42 13.89 21.49 -10.44
C LEU A 42 14.20 22.78 -11.20
N ALA A 43 13.90 22.84 -12.50
CA ALA A 43 14.20 24.01 -13.34
C ALA A 43 13.53 25.27 -12.86
N GLU A 44 12.26 25.21 -12.43
CA GLU A 44 11.56 26.36 -11.83
C GLU A 44 12.25 26.84 -10.55
N SER A 45 12.64 25.89 -9.66
CA SER A 45 13.28 26.22 -8.39
C SER A 45 14.65 26.83 -8.62
N GLU A 46 15.44 26.28 -9.53
CA GLU A 46 16.74 26.81 -9.94
C GLU A 46 16.63 28.23 -10.52
N LYS A 47 15.65 28.48 -11.37
CA LYS A 47 15.35 29.81 -11.90
C LYS A 47 15.01 30.80 -10.80
N GLU A 48 14.11 30.42 -9.89
CA GLU A 48 13.70 31.27 -8.76
C GLU A 48 14.86 31.60 -7.83
N LEU A 49 15.91 30.77 -7.81
CA LEU A 49 17.12 30.96 -7.02
C LEU A 49 18.24 31.69 -7.78
N GLY A 50 17.96 32.09 -9.03
CA GLY A 50 18.81 32.99 -9.81
C GLY A 50 19.68 32.32 -10.85
N LEU A 51 19.50 31.05 -11.17
CA LEU A 51 20.17 30.46 -12.34
C LEU A 51 19.56 31.00 -13.64
N ASN A 52 20.37 31.03 -14.68
CA ASN A 52 19.98 31.59 -16.00
C ASN A 52 19.08 30.59 -16.78
N ILE A 53 17.84 30.47 -16.32
CA ILE A 53 16.77 29.67 -16.93
C ILE A 53 15.65 30.60 -17.38
N THR A 54 15.21 30.50 -18.62
CA THR A 54 14.20 31.40 -19.20
C THR A 54 12.78 30.90 -19.00
N ASP A 55 11.80 31.83 -19.07
CA ASP A 55 10.38 31.47 -19.05
C ASP A 55 9.98 30.60 -20.24
N GLU A 56 10.60 30.81 -21.38
CA GLU A 56 10.36 29.99 -22.58
C GLU A 56 10.79 28.54 -22.37
N GLN A 57 11.93 28.30 -21.73
CA GLN A 57 12.39 26.95 -21.41
C GLN A 57 11.42 26.24 -20.48
N ILE A 58 10.98 26.91 -19.43
CA ILE A 58 9.98 26.36 -18.49
C ILE A 58 8.65 26.07 -19.19
N ALA A 59 8.18 27.00 -20.05
CA ALA A 59 6.94 26.82 -20.81
C ALA A 59 7.03 25.62 -21.77
N GLU A 60 8.15 25.42 -22.42
CA GLU A 60 8.40 24.30 -23.31
C GLU A 60 8.37 22.97 -22.55
N LEU A 61 9.02 22.87 -21.38
CA LEU A 61 8.96 21.69 -20.52
C LEU A 61 7.51 21.39 -20.10
N LYS A 62 6.75 22.40 -19.65
CA LYS A 62 5.36 22.22 -19.23
C LYS A 62 4.45 21.76 -20.37
N ALA A 63 4.66 22.26 -21.58
CA ALA A 63 3.86 21.88 -22.75
C ALA A 63 3.97 20.38 -23.06
N HIS A 64 5.09 19.75 -22.72
CA HIS A 64 5.38 18.33 -22.96
C HIS A 64 5.47 17.50 -21.68
N ALA A 65 4.81 17.93 -20.61
CA ALA A 65 4.86 17.21 -19.32
C ALA A 65 4.21 15.82 -19.36
N ASP A 66 3.19 15.63 -20.20
CA ASP A 66 2.34 14.44 -20.20
C ASP A 66 2.43 13.57 -21.46
N ASP A 67 3.00 14.05 -22.53
CA ASP A 67 3.11 13.36 -23.82
C ASP A 67 4.47 12.64 -23.97
N ILE A 68 4.66 11.55 -23.27
CA ILE A 68 5.92 10.80 -23.27
C ILE A 68 6.17 10.15 -24.65
N ASN A 69 7.31 10.46 -25.26
CA ASN A 69 7.75 9.80 -26.49
C ASN A 69 8.51 8.50 -26.13
N TYR A 70 7.75 7.42 -25.95
CA TYR A 70 8.32 6.11 -25.59
C TYR A 70 9.24 5.55 -26.64
N ASP A 71 8.91 5.69 -27.94
CA ASP A 71 9.71 5.14 -29.03
C ASP A 71 11.13 5.71 -29.04
N VAL A 72 11.26 7.03 -28.85
CA VAL A 72 12.57 7.69 -28.78
C VAL A 72 13.33 7.29 -27.51
N ALA A 73 12.63 7.22 -26.36
CA ALA A 73 13.25 6.85 -25.09
C ALA A 73 13.77 5.40 -25.13
N GLU A 74 12.96 4.45 -25.62
CA GLU A 74 13.33 3.03 -25.71
C GLU A 74 14.44 2.80 -26.73
N ALA A 75 14.41 3.47 -27.89
CA ALA A 75 15.49 3.38 -28.88
C ALA A 75 16.80 3.87 -28.26
N ARG A 76 16.78 5.00 -27.55
CA ARG A 76 17.97 5.55 -26.90
C ARG A 76 18.47 4.66 -25.75
N GLU A 77 17.57 4.06 -24.96
CA GLU A 77 17.96 3.15 -23.89
C GLU A 77 18.68 1.90 -24.40
N LYS A 78 18.28 1.36 -25.54
CA LYS A 78 18.99 0.24 -26.19
C LYS A 78 20.44 0.58 -26.56
N GLU A 79 20.71 1.85 -26.85
CA GLU A 79 22.07 2.32 -27.19
C GLU A 79 22.90 2.58 -25.94
N VAL A 80 22.37 3.38 -24.99
CA VAL A 80 23.16 3.91 -23.85
C VAL A 80 23.03 3.09 -22.57
N ARG A 81 22.09 2.15 -22.51
CA ARG A 81 21.83 1.27 -21.37
C ARG A 81 21.57 2.04 -20.05
N HIS A 82 20.87 3.18 -20.16
CA HIS A 82 20.59 4.04 -19.03
C HIS A 82 19.21 4.71 -19.19
N ASP A 83 18.23 4.29 -18.39
CA ASP A 83 16.84 4.72 -18.50
C ASP A 83 16.65 6.23 -18.29
N VAL A 84 17.21 6.81 -17.22
CA VAL A 84 17.04 8.24 -16.93
C VAL A 84 17.62 9.11 -18.05
N MET A 85 18.84 8.81 -18.52
CA MET A 85 19.47 9.58 -19.61
C MET A 85 18.74 9.42 -20.94
N SER A 86 18.09 8.28 -21.16
CA SER A 86 17.26 8.05 -22.35
C SER A 86 16.00 8.92 -22.32
N HIS A 87 15.36 9.07 -21.16
CA HIS A 87 14.23 9.96 -20.97
C HIS A 87 14.62 11.45 -20.97
N VAL A 88 15.80 11.82 -20.45
CA VAL A 88 16.35 13.18 -20.62
C VAL A 88 16.52 13.51 -22.11
N TYR A 89 17.09 12.58 -22.88
CA TYR A 89 17.25 12.74 -24.33
C TYR A 89 15.90 12.88 -25.04
N ALA A 90 14.97 11.96 -24.79
CA ALA A 90 13.64 12.00 -25.41
C ALA A 90 12.87 13.28 -25.08
N TYR A 91 12.99 13.77 -23.86
CA TYR A 91 12.39 15.05 -23.45
C TYR A 91 13.08 16.23 -24.12
N GLY A 92 14.41 16.21 -24.23
CA GLY A 92 15.18 17.24 -24.96
C GLY A 92 14.87 17.32 -26.45
N VAL A 93 14.55 16.18 -27.10
CA VAL A 93 14.08 16.17 -28.50
C VAL A 93 12.75 16.91 -28.66
N GLN A 94 11.85 16.77 -27.68
CA GLN A 94 10.57 17.51 -27.66
C GLN A 94 10.75 18.97 -27.23
N CYS A 95 11.78 19.25 -26.41
CA CYS A 95 12.03 20.55 -25.79
C CYS A 95 13.43 21.06 -26.14
N PRO A 96 13.71 21.41 -27.40
CA PRO A 96 15.06 21.76 -27.85
C PRO A 96 15.63 23.01 -27.17
N LYS A 97 14.81 24.00 -26.78
CA LYS A 97 15.28 25.19 -26.03
C LYS A 97 15.67 24.85 -24.61
N ALA A 98 14.98 23.90 -24.00
CA ALA A 98 15.18 23.48 -22.62
C ALA A 98 16.14 22.29 -22.47
N ALA A 99 16.59 21.65 -23.54
CA ALA A 99 17.36 20.40 -23.49
C ALA A 99 18.57 20.46 -22.53
N GLY A 100 19.25 21.61 -22.46
CA GLY A 100 20.42 21.78 -21.61
C GLY A 100 20.14 21.96 -20.10
N ILE A 101 18.89 22.15 -19.72
CA ILE A 101 18.51 22.40 -18.31
C ILE A 101 17.66 21.29 -17.67
N ILE A 102 17.27 20.29 -18.44
CA ILE A 102 16.31 19.25 -17.96
C ILE A 102 16.80 18.55 -16.69
N HIS A 103 18.07 18.26 -16.59
CA HIS A 103 18.67 17.47 -15.50
C HIS A 103 19.86 18.20 -14.85
N LEU A 104 19.79 19.52 -14.81
CA LEU A 104 20.91 20.38 -14.38
C LEU A 104 21.27 20.09 -12.90
N GLY A 105 22.53 19.82 -12.64
CA GLY A 105 23.04 19.49 -11.30
C GLY A 105 22.57 18.17 -10.70
N ALA A 106 21.54 17.54 -11.27
CA ALA A 106 20.91 16.36 -10.69
C ALA A 106 21.62 15.04 -11.08
N THR A 107 21.32 13.99 -10.33
CA THR A 107 21.69 12.60 -10.64
C THR A 107 20.43 11.77 -10.89
N SER A 108 20.60 10.55 -11.41
CA SER A 108 19.46 9.66 -11.73
C SER A 108 18.53 9.40 -10.55
N CYS A 109 19.05 9.34 -9.33
CA CYS A 109 18.26 9.15 -8.14
C CYS A 109 17.36 10.35 -7.79
N TYR A 110 17.64 11.54 -8.35
CA TYR A 110 16.72 12.68 -8.19
C TYR A 110 15.32 12.34 -8.71
N VAL A 111 15.20 11.84 -9.93
CA VAL A 111 13.89 11.45 -10.46
C VAL A 111 13.46 10.08 -9.97
N GLY A 112 14.36 9.10 -9.89
CA GLY A 112 14.05 7.75 -9.49
C GLY A 112 13.51 7.67 -8.06
N ASP A 113 14.30 8.11 -7.11
CA ASP A 113 13.99 8.01 -5.68
C ASP A 113 12.85 8.93 -5.25
N ASN A 114 12.82 10.17 -5.74
CA ASN A 114 11.70 11.05 -5.46
C ASN A 114 10.38 10.51 -6.01
N THR A 115 10.39 9.90 -7.21
CA THR A 115 9.21 9.25 -7.79
C THR A 115 8.76 8.05 -6.95
N ASP A 116 9.67 7.24 -6.44
CA ASP A 116 9.32 6.11 -5.57
C ASP A 116 8.62 6.58 -4.30
N VAL A 117 9.13 7.64 -3.65
CA VAL A 117 8.46 8.24 -2.48
C VAL A 117 7.08 8.79 -2.83
N ILE A 118 6.95 9.49 -3.96
CA ILE A 118 5.66 10.02 -4.43
C ILE A 118 4.68 8.88 -4.67
N THR A 119 5.09 7.85 -5.39
CA THR A 119 4.25 6.68 -5.72
C THR A 119 3.80 5.95 -4.45
N MET A 120 4.71 5.66 -3.52
CA MET A 120 4.36 5.06 -2.23
C MET A 120 3.40 5.94 -1.43
N THR A 121 3.61 7.25 -1.41
CA THR A 121 2.74 8.20 -0.71
C THR A 121 1.33 8.19 -1.29
N GLU A 122 1.19 8.26 -2.60
CA GLU A 122 -0.12 8.19 -3.27
C GLU A 122 -0.78 6.82 -3.09
N GLY A 123 0.00 5.75 -3.13
CA GLY A 123 -0.46 4.40 -2.81
C GLY A 123 -1.01 4.30 -1.38
N LEU A 124 -0.28 4.82 -0.39
CA LEU A 124 -0.74 4.87 1.01
C LEU A 124 -2.02 5.72 1.16
N LYS A 125 -2.14 6.84 0.46
CA LYS A 125 -3.37 7.66 0.47
C LYS A 125 -4.57 6.89 -0.09
N LEU A 126 -4.37 6.12 -1.16
CA LEU A 126 -5.42 5.27 -1.72
C LEU A 126 -5.83 4.14 -0.75
N ILE A 127 -4.85 3.49 -0.13
CA ILE A 127 -5.09 2.49 0.93
C ILE A 127 -5.83 3.11 2.11
N ARG A 128 -5.42 4.30 2.58
CA ARG A 128 -6.10 5.05 3.64
C ARG A 128 -7.59 5.25 3.34
N LYS A 129 -7.90 5.70 2.13
CA LYS A 129 -9.30 5.87 1.70
C LYS A 129 -10.11 4.58 1.82
N LYS A 130 -9.51 3.44 1.45
CA LYS A 130 -10.15 2.12 1.53
C LYS A 130 -10.32 1.66 2.98
N LEU A 131 -9.33 1.87 3.85
CA LEU A 131 -9.44 1.56 5.28
C LEU A 131 -10.56 2.36 5.96
N VAL A 132 -10.65 3.66 5.69
CA VAL A 132 -11.74 4.52 6.22
C VAL A 132 -13.11 4.01 5.77
N ASN A 133 -13.26 3.65 4.49
CA ASN A 133 -14.50 3.07 3.98
C ASN A 133 -14.82 1.71 4.63
N LEU A 134 -13.81 0.87 4.81
CA LEU A 134 -13.96 -0.43 5.46
C LEU A 134 -14.41 -0.29 6.92
N ILE A 135 -13.79 0.62 7.69
CA ILE A 135 -14.18 0.91 9.08
C ILE A 135 -15.63 1.38 9.14
N ALA A 136 -16.04 2.28 8.24
CA ALA A 136 -17.42 2.76 8.19
C ALA A 136 -18.41 1.61 7.97
N LYS A 137 -18.11 0.68 7.06
CA LYS A 137 -18.94 -0.48 6.79
C LYS A 137 -18.98 -1.49 7.95
N LEU A 138 -17.84 -1.77 8.57
CA LEU A 138 -17.77 -2.61 9.76
C LEU A 138 -18.53 -1.99 10.93
N SER A 139 -18.45 -0.67 11.10
CA SER A 139 -19.19 0.06 12.14
C SER A 139 -20.70 -0.02 11.90
N SER A 140 -21.15 0.15 10.64
CA SER A 140 -22.57 0.02 10.30
C SER A 140 -23.09 -1.39 10.56
N PHE A 141 -22.33 -2.42 10.17
CA PHE A 141 -22.68 -3.81 10.46
C PHE A 141 -22.71 -4.09 11.97
N ALA A 142 -21.72 -3.59 12.71
CA ALA A 142 -21.69 -3.75 14.16
C ALA A 142 -22.89 -3.09 14.84
N ASP A 143 -23.32 -1.91 14.40
CA ASP A 143 -24.48 -1.21 14.95
C ASP A 143 -25.80 -1.93 14.62
N GLU A 144 -25.95 -2.44 13.40
CA GLU A 144 -27.12 -3.21 12.97
C GLU A 144 -27.32 -4.46 13.84
N TYR A 145 -26.24 -5.18 14.17
CA TYR A 145 -26.30 -6.44 14.90
C TYR A 145 -25.85 -6.33 16.37
N LYS A 146 -25.79 -5.12 16.94
CA LYS A 146 -25.34 -4.89 18.32
C LYS A 146 -26.19 -5.60 19.40
N SER A 147 -27.47 -5.83 19.12
CA SER A 147 -28.41 -6.48 20.03
C SER A 147 -28.69 -7.93 19.70
N MET A 148 -28.03 -8.51 18.70
CA MET A 148 -28.21 -9.92 18.32
C MET A 148 -27.28 -10.81 19.14
N PRO A 149 -27.78 -11.58 20.12
CA PRO A 149 -26.95 -12.46 20.92
C PRO A 149 -26.45 -13.64 20.07
N CYS A 150 -25.23 -14.06 20.33
CA CYS A 150 -24.62 -15.22 19.73
C CYS A 150 -23.65 -15.91 20.69
N LEU A 151 -23.31 -17.14 20.40
CA LEU A 151 -22.31 -17.89 21.14
C LEU A 151 -20.92 -17.37 20.84
N ALA A 152 -20.14 -17.01 21.88
CA ALA A 152 -18.72 -16.73 21.74
C ALA A 152 -17.89 -18.00 21.96
N PHE A 153 -16.70 -17.99 21.32
CA PHE A 153 -15.76 -19.10 21.38
C PHE A 153 -14.41 -18.62 21.88
N THR A 154 -13.83 -19.38 22.81
CA THR A 154 -12.41 -19.33 23.15
C THR A 154 -11.81 -20.71 22.90
N HIS A 155 -10.59 -20.79 22.36
CA HIS A 155 -10.01 -22.05 21.90
C HIS A 155 -10.90 -22.84 20.91
N PHE A 156 -11.78 -22.13 20.22
CA PHE A 156 -12.86 -22.65 19.38
C PHE A 156 -13.83 -23.59 20.14
N GLN A 157 -13.94 -23.42 21.47
CA GLN A 157 -14.92 -24.08 22.31
C GLN A 157 -15.97 -23.05 22.77
N PRO A 158 -17.25 -23.47 22.96
CA PRO A 158 -18.29 -22.63 23.53
C PRO A 158 -17.81 -22.00 24.84
N ALA A 159 -18.02 -20.67 24.99
CA ALA A 159 -17.60 -19.96 26.18
C ALA A 159 -18.81 -19.23 26.82
N GLN A 160 -19.06 -17.99 26.44
CA GLN A 160 -20.13 -17.17 26.98
C GLN A 160 -20.92 -16.49 25.85
N PRO A 161 -22.13 -15.98 26.12
CA PRO A 161 -22.85 -15.16 25.16
C PRO A 161 -22.10 -13.86 24.84
N THR A 162 -22.16 -13.47 23.59
CA THR A 162 -21.77 -12.14 23.11
C THR A 162 -22.82 -11.65 22.11
N THR A 163 -22.51 -10.63 21.30
CA THR A 163 -23.38 -10.24 20.19
C THR A 163 -22.63 -10.28 18.87
N VAL A 164 -23.36 -10.47 17.77
CA VAL A 164 -22.80 -10.42 16.43
C VAL A 164 -22.12 -9.07 16.18
N GLY A 165 -22.75 -7.97 16.61
CA GLY A 165 -22.17 -6.64 16.51
C GLY A 165 -20.89 -6.49 17.32
N LYS A 166 -20.83 -7.03 18.55
CA LYS A 166 -19.60 -7.01 19.37
C LYS A 166 -18.47 -7.80 18.69
N ARG A 167 -18.76 -8.93 18.07
CA ARG A 167 -17.76 -9.68 17.28
C ARG A 167 -17.20 -8.83 16.13
N ALA A 168 -18.05 -8.11 15.41
CA ALA A 168 -17.63 -7.23 14.32
C ALA A 168 -16.74 -6.06 14.80
N THR A 169 -16.91 -5.56 16.02
CA THR A 169 -16.04 -4.52 16.58
C THR A 169 -14.60 -5.01 16.79
N LEU A 170 -14.36 -6.30 16.95
CA LEU A 170 -12.98 -6.84 17.00
C LEU A 170 -12.28 -6.65 15.66
N TRP A 171 -12.96 -6.94 14.56
CA TRP A 171 -12.43 -6.71 13.21
C TRP A 171 -12.21 -5.22 12.93
N ALA A 172 -13.17 -4.38 13.34
CA ALA A 172 -13.06 -2.93 13.19
C ALA A 172 -11.89 -2.35 14.00
N GLN A 173 -11.64 -2.87 15.20
CA GLN A 173 -10.51 -2.46 16.05
C GLN A 173 -9.15 -2.73 15.38
N ASP A 174 -8.98 -3.92 14.81
CA ASP A 174 -7.75 -4.27 14.10
C ASP A 174 -7.51 -3.31 12.92
N VAL A 175 -8.54 -3.06 12.11
CA VAL A 175 -8.44 -2.12 10.97
C VAL A 175 -8.19 -0.67 11.43
N LEU A 176 -8.70 -0.27 12.59
CA LEU A 176 -8.43 1.05 13.16
C LEU A 176 -6.97 1.18 13.60
N MET A 177 -6.37 0.12 14.15
CA MET A 177 -4.93 0.09 14.46
C MET A 177 -4.10 0.22 13.19
N ASP A 178 -4.49 -0.46 12.10
CA ASP A 178 -3.83 -0.36 10.79
C ASP A 178 -3.92 1.07 10.24
N LEU A 179 -5.08 1.72 10.33
CA LEU A 179 -5.25 3.11 9.89
C LEU A 179 -4.34 4.05 10.69
N THR A 180 -4.22 3.86 12.00
CA THR A 180 -3.34 4.66 12.86
C THR A 180 -1.87 4.51 12.44
N ALA A 181 -1.42 3.28 12.20
CA ALA A 181 -0.07 3.00 11.73
C ALA A 181 0.21 3.62 10.35
N LEU A 182 -0.76 3.52 9.43
CA LEU A 182 -0.66 4.10 8.10
C LEU A 182 -0.59 5.64 8.14
N GLU A 183 -1.42 6.29 8.96
CA GLU A 183 -1.42 7.75 9.11
C GLU A 183 -0.09 8.24 9.72
N PHE A 184 0.45 7.51 10.68
CA PHE A 184 1.79 7.80 11.19
C PHE A 184 2.83 7.67 10.07
N GLN A 185 2.81 6.59 9.28
CA GLN A 185 3.75 6.42 8.16
C GLN A 185 3.62 7.54 7.13
N LEU A 186 2.39 7.95 6.76
CA LEU A 186 2.17 9.09 5.87
C LEU A 186 2.79 10.38 6.40
N SER A 187 2.75 10.63 7.71
CA SER A 187 3.38 11.80 8.34
C SER A 187 4.91 11.80 8.25
N GLN A 188 5.52 10.63 8.03
CA GLN A 188 6.97 10.46 7.92
C GLN A 188 7.49 10.50 6.46
N MET A 189 6.59 10.54 5.47
CA MET A 189 6.97 10.56 4.06
C MET A 189 7.59 11.90 3.69
N LYS A 190 8.84 11.86 3.24
CA LYS A 190 9.64 13.03 2.82
C LYS A 190 10.33 12.71 1.51
N LEU A 191 10.50 13.69 0.64
CA LEU A 191 11.27 13.51 -0.58
C LEU A 191 12.77 13.30 -0.27
N LEU A 192 13.49 12.66 -1.18
CA LEU A 192 14.94 12.67 -1.19
C LEU A 192 15.46 14.11 -1.36
N GLY A 193 14.86 14.86 -2.28
CA GLY A 193 15.34 16.17 -2.71
C GLY A 193 16.43 16.07 -3.77
N SER A 194 17.20 17.14 -3.89
CA SER A 194 18.32 17.30 -4.84
C SER A 194 19.66 17.06 -4.15
N LYS A 195 19.96 15.80 -3.80
CA LYS A 195 21.12 15.46 -2.95
C LYS A 195 22.44 15.25 -3.70
N GLY A 196 22.38 15.00 -5.00
CA GLY A 196 23.58 14.73 -5.81
C GLY A 196 24.13 13.32 -5.65
N THR A 197 25.35 13.11 -6.14
CA THR A 197 25.94 11.76 -6.32
C THR A 197 26.19 11.03 -5.00
N THR A 198 26.54 11.76 -3.95
CA THR A 198 26.92 11.18 -2.64
C THR A 198 26.13 11.78 -1.44
N GLY A 199 25.11 12.54 -1.72
CA GLY A 199 24.33 13.23 -0.70
C GLY A 199 24.92 14.56 -0.23
N THR A 200 26.02 15.01 -0.84
CA THR A 200 26.75 16.23 -0.47
C THR A 200 26.27 17.48 -1.20
N GLN A 201 25.41 17.34 -2.19
CA GLN A 201 24.92 18.42 -3.06
C GLN A 201 26.05 19.18 -3.82
N ALA A 202 27.22 18.55 -4.02
CA ALA A 202 28.41 19.20 -4.58
C ALA A 202 28.13 19.91 -5.93
N SER A 203 27.38 19.29 -6.85
CA SER A 203 27.03 19.92 -8.12
C SER A 203 26.19 21.19 -7.95
N PHE A 204 25.35 21.25 -6.91
CA PHE A 204 24.56 22.44 -6.61
C PHE A 204 25.38 23.50 -5.88
N VAL A 205 26.39 23.09 -5.09
CA VAL A 205 27.39 24.02 -4.51
C VAL A 205 28.08 24.76 -5.66
N ASP A 206 28.52 24.05 -6.69
CA ASP A 206 29.16 24.68 -7.85
C ASP A 206 28.20 25.58 -8.64
N LEU A 207 26.95 25.14 -8.86
CA LEU A 207 25.93 25.90 -9.61
C LEU A 207 25.51 27.21 -8.91
N PHE A 208 25.54 27.25 -7.57
CA PHE A 208 25.18 28.41 -6.79
C PHE A 208 26.37 29.14 -6.17
N ASP A 209 27.56 28.95 -6.72
CA ASP A 209 28.81 29.63 -6.26
C ASP A 209 29.05 29.52 -4.74
N GLY A 210 28.69 28.38 -4.13
CA GLY A 210 28.86 28.10 -2.73
C GLY A 210 27.79 28.72 -1.81
N ASP A 211 26.67 29.21 -2.33
CA ASP A 211 25.58 29.78 -1.54
C ASP A 211 24.72 28.69 -0.88
N ASP A 212 25.07 28.30 0.35
CA ASP A 212 24.39 27.28 1.13
C ASP A 212 22.91 27.57 1.38
N GLU A 213 22.51 28.84 1.47
CA GLU A 213 21.10 29.17 1.70
C GLU A 213 20.24 28.91 0.46
N LYS A 214 20.78 29.15 -0.73
CA LYS A 214 20.12 28.78 -1.98
C LYS A 214 20.00 27.26 -2.13
N ILE A 215 21.02 26.51 -1.75
CA ILE A 215 21.02 25.04 -1.84
C ILE A 215 19.96 24.46 -0.89
N LYS A 216 19.85 24.95 0.34
CA LYS A 216 18.79 24.57 1.29
C LYS A 216 17.41 24.98 0.77
N ALA A 217 17.28 26.16 0.18
CA ALA A 217 16.06 26.66 -0.40
C ALA A 217 15.60 25.83 -1.61
N LEU A 218 16.53 25.26 -2.39
CA LEU A 218 16.24 24.39 -3.53
C LEU A 218 15.42 23.18 -3.11
N ASP A 219 15.88 22.42 -2.11
CA ASP A 219 15.16 21.25 -1.59
C ASP A 219 13.75 21.62 -1.08
N LYS A 220 13.66 22.74 -0.36
CA LYS A 220 12.36 23.22 0.14
C LYS A 220 11.39 23.53 -1.00
N LYS A 221 11.84 24.28 -2.01
CA LYS A 221 11.03 24.65 -3.18
C LYS A 221 10.57 23.43 -3.98
N ILE A 222 11.46 22.45 -4.20
CA ILE A 222 11.11 21.19 -4.86
C ILE A 222 10.05 20.46 -4.06
N ALA A 223 10.21 20.31 -2.75
CA ALA A 223 9.23 19.66 -1.88
C ALA A 223 7.85 20.33 -1.98
N GLU A 224 7.78 21.65 -1.84
CA GLU A 224 6.56 22.44 -1.93
C GLU A 224 5.86 22.27 -3.30
N LYS A 225 6.62 22.33 -4.41
CA LYS A 225 6.08 22.16 -5.76
C LYS A 225 5.55 20.74 -6.01
N MET A 226 6.11 19.75 -5.34
CA MET A 226 5.67 18.36 -5.42
C MET A 226 4.63 17.96 -4.36
N GLY A 227 4.18 18.92 -3.51
CA GLY A 227 3.14 18.71 -2.50
C GLY A 227 3.63 18.03 -1.22
N PHE A 228 4.92 18.12 -0.91
CA PHE A 228 5.51 17.58 0.31
C PHE A 228 5.93 18.69 1.27
N SER A 229 5.94 18.39 2.56
CA SER A 229 6.33 19.35 3.60
C SER A 229 7.84 19.58 3.65
N SER A 230 8.65 18.59 3.28
CA SER A 230 10.11 18.65 3.35
C SER A 230 10.80 17.53 2.59
N CYS A 231 12.10 17.67 2.42
CA CYS A 231 13.01 16.59 2.04
C CYS A 231 13.72 16.00 3.26
N PHE A 232 14.31 14.81 3.13
CA PHE A 232 15.21 14.26 4.14
C PHE A 232 16.42 15.20 4.31
N SER A 233 16.77 15.51 5.55
CA SER A 233 17.91 16.39 5.85
C SER A 233 19.24 15.72 5.52
N VAL A 234 19.34 14.41 5.71
CA VAL A 234 20.54 13.61 5.49
C VAL A 234 20.21 12.39 4.62
N SER A 235 21.01 12.16 3.61
CA SER A 235 20.94 10.98 2.75
C SER A 235 22.30 10.69 2.09
N GLY A 236 22.47 9.52 1.51
CA GLY A 236 23.48 9.30 0.47
C GLY A 236 22.97 9.76 -0.89
N GLN A 237 23.31 9.03 -1.94
CA GLN A 237 22.73 9.25 -3.27
C GLN A 237 21.22 8.96 -3.29
N THR A 238 20.77 8.06 -2.41
CA THR A 238 19.39 7.60 -2.27
C THR A 238 18.83 7.95 -0.91
N TYR A 239 17.50 7.97 -0.75
CA TYR A 239 16.91 7.92 0.59
C TYR A 239 17.21 6.57 1.25
N SER A 240 17.17 6.52 2.58
CA SER A 240 17.37 5.26 3.31
C SER A 240 16.33 4.22 2.91
N ARG A 241 16.77 3.05 2.43
CA ARG A 241 15.88 1.92 2.08
C ARG A 241 15.08 1.39 3.26
N LYS A 242 15.39 1.85 4.46
CA LYS A 242 14.56 1.61 5.65
C LYS A 242 13.14 2.18 5.50
N LEU A 243 12.95 3.24 4.70
CA LEU A 243 11.63 3.78 4.40
C LEU A 243 10.76 2.74 3.68
N ASP A 244 11.31 2.04 2.69
CA ASP A 244 10.60 0.99 1.95
C ASP A 244 10.16 -0.13 2.89
N SER A 245 11.06 -0.54 3.79
CA SER A 245 10.76 -1.54 4.82
C SER A 245 9.62 -1.10 5.75
N GLN A 246 9.64 0.14 6.22
CA GLN A 246 8.59 0.69 7.08
C GLN A 246 7.23 0.73 6.35
N VAL A 247 7.20 1.12 5.09
CA VAL A 247 5.98 1.12 4.27
C VAL A 247 5.43 -0.29 4.13
N LEU A 248 6.25 -1.26 3.78
CA LEU A 248 5.80 -2.66 3.61
C LEU A 248 5.35 -3.28 4.94
N PHE A 249 5.91 -2.88 6.08
CA PHE A 249 5.42 -3.30 7.40
C PHE A 249 3.99 -2.82 7.66
N VAL A 250 3.64 -1.59 7.26
CA VAL A 250 2.26 -1.09 7.35
C VAL A 250 1.32 -1.93 6.50
N LEU A 251 1.70 -2.24 5.25
CA LEU A 251 0.91 -3.10 4.38
C LEU A 251 0.74 -4.51 4.95
N SER A 252 1.79 -5.05 5.57
CA SER A 252 1.75 -6.35 6.25
C SER A 252 0.78 -6.35 7.44
N GLY A 253 0.70 -5.28 8.21
CA GLY A 253 -0.29 -5.13 9.29
C GLY A 253 -1.71 -5.26 8.76
N ILE A 254 -2.03 -4.52 7.70
CA ILE A 254 -3.35 -4.59 7.02
C ILE A 254 -3.66 -6.02 6.55
N ALA A 255 -2.67 -6.70 5.98
CA ALA A 255 -2.82 -8.09 5.53
C ALA A 255 -3.10 -9.05 6.71
N GLN A 256 -2.50 -8.83 7.88
CA GLN A 256 -2.76 -9.60 9.11
C GLN A 256 -4.21 -9.45 9.55
N SER A 257 -4.71 -8.22 9.64
CA SER A 257 -6.09 -7.92 10.02
C SER A 257 -7.10 -8.54 9.04
N ALA A 258 -6.85 -8.43 7.75
CA ALA A 258 -7.68 -9.01 6.71
C ALA A 258 -7.68 -10.54 6.75
N SER A 259 -6.53 -11.17 7.00
CA SER A 259 -6.41 -12.61 7.16
C SER A 259 -7.18 -13.11 8.38
N LYS A 260 -7.10 -12.41 9.51
CA LYS A 260 -7.83 -12.73 10.74
C LYS A 260 -9.34 -12.68 10.50
N PHE A 261 -9.85 -11.60 9.94
CA PHE A 261 -11.26 -11.49 9.55
C PHE A 261 -11.72 -12.64 8.65
N SER A 262 -10.95 -12.93 7.62
CA SER A 262 -11.31 -13.96 6.64
C SER A 262 -11.32 -15.36 7.24
N ASN A 263 -10.41 -15.66 8.18
CA ASN A 263 -10.41 -16.93 8.89
C ASN A 263 -11.65 -17.05 9.80
N ASP A 264 -12.00 -16.00 10.54
CA ASP A 264 -13.21 -15.98 11.36
C ASP A 264 -14.46 -16.20 10.49
N LEU A 265 -14.57 -15.49 9.36
CA LEU A 265 -15.71 -15.61 8.47
C LEU A 265 -15.84 -17.02 7.88
N ARG A 266 -14.72 -17.66 7.52
CA ARG A 266 -14.74 -19.06 7.03
C ARG A 266 -15.25 -20.04 8.09
N LEU A 267 -14.90 -19.84 9.36
CA LEU A 267 -15.43 -20.63 10.47
C LEU A 267 -16.93 -20.34 10.69
N LEU A 268 -17.34 -19.08 10.68
CA LEU A 268 -18.74 -18.68 10.82
C LEU A 268 -19.61 -19.21 9.65
N GLN A 269 -19.07 -19.24 8.45
CA GLN A 269 -19.74 -19.82 7.29
C GLN A 269 -19.86 -21.35 7.38
N HIS A 270 -18.82 -22.02 7.89
CA HIS A 270 -18.90 -23.46 8.21
C HIS A 270 -20.04 -23.75 9.20
N MET A 271 -20.18 -22.91 10.23
CA MET A 271 -21.25 -23.01 11.22
C MET A 271 -22.61 -22.56 10.69
N LYS A 272 -22.69 -22.04 9.49
CA LYS A 272 -23.91 -21.46 8.86
C LYS A 272 -24.51 -20.30 9.66
N GLU A 273 -23.67 -19.51 10.34
CA GLU A 273 -24.09 -18.35 11.08
C GLU A 273 -23.98 -17.06 10.26
N ILE A 274 -22.84 -16.86 9.57
CA ILE A 274 -22.58 -15.70 8.72
C ILE A 274 -21.84 -16.18 7.46
N GLU A 275 -22.27 -15.71 6.30
CA GLU A 275 -21.66 -16.05 5.01
C GLU A 275 -21.19 -14.82 4.26
N GLU A 276 -20.14 -14.97 3.43
CA GLU A 276 -19.80 -13.96 2.43
C GLU A 276 -20.91 -13.84 1.36
N PRO A 277 -21.05 -12.67 0.69
CA PRO A 277 -22.08 -12.50 -0.34
C PRO A 277 -21.87 -13.47 -1.51
N PHE A 278 -22.97 -14.02 -2.00
CA PHE A 278 -22.99 -14.93 -3.13
C PHE A 278 -23.83 -14.35 -4.27
N GLU A 279 -23.25 -14.18 -5.44
CA GLU A 279 -23.95 -13.57 -6.58
C GLU A 279 -24.91 -14.56 -7.25
N LYS A 280 -26.02 -14.04 -7.79
CA LYS A 280 -27.09 -14.88 -8.40
C LYS A 280 -26.61 -15.86 -9.49
N LYS A 281 -25.54 -15.47 -10.22
CA LYS A 281 -24.95 -16.29 -11.30
C LYS A 281 -23.63 -16.95 -10.89
N GLN A 282 -23.22 -16.82 -9.64
CA GLN A 282 -21.97 -17.38 -9.16
C GLN A 282 -22.10 -18.90 -9.03
N ILE A 283 -21.08 -19.63 -9.49
CA ILE A 283 -20.97 -21.08 -9.29
C ILE A 283 -20.04 -21.32 -8.11
N GLY A 284 -20.58 -21.90 -7.03
CA GLY A 284 -19.80 -22.18 -5.81
C GLY A 284 -19.01 -23.49 -5.88
N SER A 285 -19.46 -24.43 -6.69
CA SER A 285 -18.83 -25.74 -6.88
C SER A 285 -19.20 -26.31 -8.26
N SER A 286 -18.21 -26.88 -8.93
CA SER A 286 -18.43 -27.57 -10.23
C SER A 286 -19.21 -28.87 -10.12
N ALA A 287 -19.26 -29.48 -8.92
CA ALA A 287 -19.88 -30.79 -8.71
C ALA A 287 -21.17 -30.73 -7.87
N MET A 288 -21.31 -29.73 -6.98
CA MET A 288 -22.42 -29.64 -6.02
C MET A 288 -23.07 -28.26 -6.09
N ALA A 289 -24.22 -28.14 -6.74
CA ALA A 289 -24.88 -26.84 -6.98
C ALA A 289 -25.25 -26.05 -5.70
N TYR A 290 -25.52 -26.76 -4.60
CA TYR A 290 -25.86 -26.15 -3.30
C TYR A 290 -24.62 -25.66 -2.48
N LYS A 291 -23.41 -26.06 -2.86
CA LYS A 291 -22.20 -25.76 -2.09
C LYS A 291 -21.73 -24.34 -2.35
N ARG A 292 -21.75 -23.51 -1.31
CA ARG A 292 -21.25 -22.14 -1.32
C ARG A 292 -19.89 -22.10 -0.65
N ASN A 293 -18.84 -21.99 -1.45
CA ASN A 293 -17.47 -21.90 -0.93
C ASN A 293 -17.12 -20.43 -0.62
N PRO A 294 -16.42 -20.13 0.51
CA PRO A 294 -16.00 -18.78 0.85
C PRO A 294 -14.77 -18.35 0.02
N MET A 295 -14.92 -18.31 -1.29
CA MET A 295 -13.80 -18.14 -2.22
C MET A 295 -13.14 -16.76 -2.13
N ARG A 296 -13.89 -15.71 -1.76
CA ARG A 296 -13.36 -14.36 -1.58
C ARG A 296 -12.52 -14.29 -0.30
N SER A 297 -13.01 -14.87 0.79
CA SER A 297 -12.27 -14.99 2.05
C SER A 297 -11.00 -15.82 1.91
N GLU A 298 -11.07 -16.94 1.16
CA GLU A 298 -9.88 -17.75 0.85
C GLU A 298 -8.85 -16.97 0.02
N ARG A 299 -9.30 -16.15 -0.92
CA ARG A 299 -8.42 -15.27 -1.72
C ARG A 299 -7.76 -14.21 -0.86
N ILE A 300 -8.49 -13.56 0.05
CA ILE A 300 -7.90 -12.61 1.01
C ILE A 300 -6.80 -13.30 1.82
N THR A 301 -7.07 -14.47 2.41
CA THR A 301 -6.08 -15.22 3.21
C THR A 301 -4.84 -15.57 2.36
N SER A 302 -5.04 -15.95 1.12
CA SER A 302 -3.97 -16.29 0.18
C SER A 302 -3.08 -15.09 -0.17
N LEU A 303 -3.70 -13.96 -0.57
CA LEU A 303 -2.97 -12.72 -0.87
C LEU A 303 -2.29 -12.13 0.37
N SER A 304 -2.92 -12.26 1.55
CA SER A 304 -2.34 -11.79 2.81
C SER A 304 -1.02 -12.48 3.14
N ARG A 305 -0.93 -13.80 2.90
CA ARG A 305 0.35 -14.52 3.08
C ARG A 305 1.45 -13.98 2.17
N TYR A 306 1.09 -13.61 0.94
CA TYR A 306 2.04 -13.01 0.00
C TYR A 306 2.59 -11.68 0.55
N VAL A 307 1.71 -10.77 0.96
CA VAL A 307 2.11 -9.47 1.53
C VAL A 307 2.94 -9.63 2.81
N MET A 308 2.53 -10.52 3.72
CA MET A 308 3.27 -10.78 4.96
C MET A 308 4.67 -11.36 4.71
N ALA A 309 4.84 -12.18 3.68
CA ALA A 309 6.14 -12.73 3.29
C ALA A 309 7.01 -11.70 2.56
N ASP A 310 6.40 -10.84 1.74
CA ASP A 310 7.08 -9.84 0.93
C ASP A 310 7.85 -8.79 1.77
N VAL A 311 7.44 -8.53 3.00
CA VAL A 311 8.10 -7.59 3.91
C VAL A 311 9.58 -7.91 4.18
N ILE A 312 9.99 -9.16 3.97
CA ILE A 312 11.38 -9.60 4.12
C ILE A 312 12.27 -8.95 3.05
N ASN A 313 11.77 -8.78 1.84
CA ASN A 313 12.51 -8.18 0.72
C ASN A 313 13.08 -6.79 1.08
N PRO A 314 12.26 -5.76 1.36
CA PRO A 314 12.79 -4.45 1.70
C PRO A 314 13.56 -4.43 3.03
N SER A 315 13.25 -5.34 3.96
CA SER A 315 13.99 -5.43 5.23
C SER A 315 15.44 -5.88 5.03
N VAL A 316 15.66 -6.90 4.20
CA VAL A 316 17.00 -7.37 3.83
C VAL A 316 17.70 -6.30 2.99
N THR A 317 17.02 -5.72 2.00
CA THR A 317 17.57 -4.66 1.16
C THR A 317 18.08 -3.49 2.02
N ALA A 318 17.31 -3.05 3.01
CA ALA A 318 17.70 -1.96 3.91
C ALA A 318 18.98 -2.29 4.71
N GLY A 319 19.12 -3.55 5.13
CA GLY A 319 20.26 -4.02 5.93
C GLY A 319 21.53 -4.30 5.11
N THR A 320 21.44 -4.40 3.79
CA THR A 320 22.56 -4.78 2.91
C THR A 320 23.06 -3.66 2.01
N GLN A 321 22.54 -2.43 2.15
CA GLN A 321 23.03 -1.29 1.40
C GLN A 321 24.45 -0.92 1.83
N TRP A 322 25.27 -0.49 0.87
CA TRP A 322 26.67 -0.14 1.09
C TRP A 322 26.92 1.36 0.97
N LEU A 323 27.48 1.95 2.00
CA LEU A 323 27.92 3.35 2.02
C LEU A 323 26.85 4.30 1.45
N GLU A 324 27.20 5.15 0.49
CA GLU A 324 26.30 6.15 -0.09
C GLU A 324 25.36 5.58 -1.16
N ARG A 325 25.70 4.43 -1.75
CA ARG A 325 24.91 3.77 -2.80
C ARG A 325 25.36 2.34 -3.07
N SER A 326 24.41 1.41 -3.16
CA SER A 326 24.56 0.15 -3.86
C SER A 326 23.34 -0.09 -4.76
N LEU A 327 23.50 -0.78 -5.89
CA LEU A 327 22.45 -0.93 -6.91
C LEU A 327 21.62 -2.22 -6.73
N ASP A 328 21.98 -3.06 -5.78
CA ASP A 328 21.30 -4.34 -5.51
C ASP A 328 19.86 -4.18 -5.02
N ASP A 329 19.49 -3.00 -4.56
CA ASP A 329 18.11 -2.64 -4.22
C ASP A 329 17.17 -2.61 -5.43
N SER A 330 17.69 -2.18 -6.59
CA SER A 330 16.90 -1.71 -7.72
C SER A 330 15.93 -2.77 -8.27
N ALA A 331 16.41 -3.95 -8.61
CA ALA A 331 15.57 -5.01 -9.18
C ALA A 331 14.56 -5.55 -8.15
N ASN A 332 15.01 -5.78 -6.91
CA ASN A 332 14.14 -6.26 -5.85
C ASN A 332 12.99 -5.29 -5.56
N LYS A 333 13.29 -4.02 -5.38
CA LYS A 333 12.34 -2.95 -5.06
C LYS A 333 11.28 -2.75 -6.17
N ARG A 334 11.65 -2.90 -7.45
CA ARG A 334 10.72 -2.80 -8.59
C ARG A 334 9.62 -3.87 -8.56
N ILE A 335 9.87 -5.00 -7.91
CA ILE A 335 8.94 -6.10 -7.75
C ILE A 335 8.22 -5.96 -6.40
N SER A 336 8.97 -6.01 -5.31
CA SER A 336 8.44 -6.12 -3.95
C SER A 336 7.52 -4.97 -3.56
N ILE A 337 7.89 -3.71 -3.83
CA ILE A 337 7.07 -2.56 -3.47
C ILE A 337 5.79 -2.53 -4.29
N ALA A 338 5.88 -2.65 -5.61
CA ALA A 338 4.73 -2.61 -6.49
C ALA A 338 3.73 -3.72 -6.15
N GLU A 339 4.21 -4.96 -6.03
CA GLU A 339 3.34 -6.10 -5.75
C GLU A 339 2.78 -6.08 -4.34
N GLY A 340 3.50 -5.56 -3.35
CA GLY A 340 2.99 -5.33 -2.00
C GLY A 340 1.77 -4.40 -1.98
N PHE A 341 1.84 -3.28 -2.70
CA PHE A 341 0.72 -2.35 -2.85
C PHE A 341 -0.44 -2.95 -3.64
N LEU A 342 -0.17 -3.58 -4.78
CA LEU A 342 -1.20 -4.20 -5.63
C LEU A 342 -1.95 -5.31 -4.89
N ALA A 343 -1.24 -6.14 -4.14
CA ALA A 343 -1.85 -7.21 -3.35
C ALA A 343 -2.69 -6.66 -2.18
N THR A 344 -2.19 -5.65 -1.45
CA THR A 344 -2.92 -5.01 -0.35
C THR A 344 -4.18 -4.31 -0.85
N ASP A 345 -4.10 -3.64 -1.99
CA ASP A 345 -5.23 -3.03 -2.66
C ASP A 345 -6.31 -4.07 -3.00
N ALA A 346 -5.92 -5.19 -3.59
CA ALA A 346 -6.82 -6.29 -3.90
C ALA A 346 -7.48 -6.91 -2.65
N ILE A 347 -6.72 -7.05 -1.57
CA ILE A 347 -7.23 -7.52 -0.27
C ILE A 347 -8.34 -6.59 0.23
N LEU A 348 -8.11 -5.29 0.22
CA LEU A 348 -9.08 -4.31 0.71
C LEU A 348 -10.32 -4.22 -0.18
N GLU A 349 -10.20 -4.32 -1.50
CA GLU A 349 -11.36 -4.41 -2.41
C GLU A 349 -12.24 -5.62 -2.06
N LEU A 350 -11.64 -6.78 -1.86
CA LEU A 350 -12.36 -7.98 -1.47
C LEU A 350 -12.98 -7.86 -0.08
N TYR A 351 -12.28 -7.31 0.89
CA TYR A 351 -12.75 -7.13 2.25
C TYR A 351 -13.96 -6.19 2.29
N ILE A 352 -13.86 -5.03 1.63
CA ILE A 352 -14.99 -4.08 1.50
C ILE A 352 -16.19 -4.74 0.82
N ASN A 353 -15.96 -5.49 -0.25
CA ASN A 353 -17.02 -6.21 -0.97
C ASN A 353 -17.72 -7.23 -0.06
N ILE A 354 -16.98 -8.02 0.69
CA ILE A 354 -17.53 -9.02 1.62
C ILE A 354 -18.36 -8.34 2.71
N VAL A 355 -17.80 -7.34 3.41
CA VAL A 355 -18.50 -6.65 4.51
C VAL A 355 -19.76 -5.94 4.03
N SER A 356 -19.78 -5.45 2.78
CA SER A 356 -20.94 -4.79 2.20
C SER A 356 -22.11 -5.72 1.93
N GLY A 357 -21.93 -7.03 1.98
CA GLY A 357 -22.96 -8.00 1.62
C GLY A 357 -22.99 -9.25 2.52
N LEU A 358 -22.44 -9.18 3.73
CA LEU A 358 -22.51 -10.28 4.69
C LEU A 358 -23.95 -10.76 4.89
N VAL A 359 -24.15 -12.06 4.87
CA VAL A 359 -25.45 -12.71 5.09
C VAL A 359 -25.44 -13.33 6.48
N VAL A 360 -26.35 -12.88 7.34
CA VAL A 360 -26.50 -13.37 8.72
C VAL A 360 -27.71 -14.31 8.79
N TYR A 361 -27.59 -15.43 9.51
CA TYR A 361 -28.63 -16.42 9.71
C TYR A 361 -29.09 -16.47 11.18
N PRO A 362 -30.02 -15.60 11.62
CA PRO A 362 -30.39 -15.45 13.01
C PRO A 362 -30.87 -16.74 13.69
N LYS A 363 -31.64 -17.57 12.96
CA LYS A 363 -32.14 -18.84 13.49
C LYS A 363 -31.05 -19.87 13.80
N MET A 364 -29.98 -19.88 13.01
CA MET A 364 -28.84 -20.77 13.30
C MET A 364 -28.02 -20.27 14.46
N ILE A 365 -27.81 -18.96 14.55
CA ILE A 365 -27.15 -18.31 15.68
C ILE A 365 -27.90 -18.58 16.97
N GLU A 366 -29.22 -18.36 16.98
CA GLU A 366 -30.10 -18.66 18.11
C GLU A 366 -30.05 -20.13 18.53
N LYS A 367 -30.09 -21.04 17.54
CA LYS A 367 -29.99 -22.48 17.81
C LYS A 367 -28.68 -22.83 18.51
N HIS A 368 -27.54 -22.40 17.99
CA HIS A 368 -26.23 -22.70 18.57
C HIS A 368 -26.09 -22.11 19.99
N LEU A 369 -26.62 -20.91 20.21
CA LEU A 369 -26.62 -20.31 21.53
C LEU A 369 -27.47 -21.10 22.52
N ASN A 370 -28.69 -21.50 22.13
CA ASN A 370 -29.63 -22.22 23.00
C ASN A 370 -29.13 -23.63 23.33
N ASP A 371 -28.45 -24.31 22.41
CA ASP A 371 -27.87 -25.63 22.63
C ASP A 371 -26.82 -25.62 23.78
N GLU A 372 -26.12 -24.49 23.98
CA GLU A 372 -25.06 -24.35 25.00
C GLU A 372 -25.50 -23.53 26.24
N LEU A 373 -26.61 -22.79 26.17
CA LEU A 373 -27.05 -21.88 27.22
C LEU A 373 -27.20 -22.54 28.61
N PRO A 374 -27.73 -23.79 28.74
CA PRO A 374 -27.82 -24.46 30.02
C PRO A 374 -26.49 -24.67 30.74
N PHE A 375 -25.42 -24.83 30.01
CA PHE A 375 -24.08 -25.07 30.56
C PHE A 375 -23.39 -23.77 30.99
N MET A 376 -23.78 -22.63 30.44
CA MET A 376 -23.21 -21.31 30.76
C MET A 376 -23.61 -20.82 32.16
N ALA A 377 -24.70 -21.31 32.72
CA ALA A 377 -25.13 -21.01 34.10
C ALA A 377 -24.14 -21.48 35.17
N THR A 378 -23.21 -22.37 34.82
CA THR A 378 -22.17 -22.85 35.74
C THR A 378 -21.25 -21.75 36.22
N ASP A 379 -21.03 -20.72 35.46
CA ASP A 379 -20.22 -19.55 35.85
C ASP A 379 -20.83 -18.78 37.01
N CYS A 380 -22.15 -18.59 37.02
CA CYS A 380 -22.89 -17.98 38.14
C CYS A 380 -23.02 -18.95 39.34
N LEU A 381 -23.14 -20.25 39.09
CA LEU A 381 -23.31 -21.26 40.16
C LEU A 381 -22.00 -21.46 40.93
N LEU A 382 -20.84 -21.30 40.33
CA LEU A 382 -19.56 -21.37 41.03
C LEU A 382 -19.36 -20.28 42.09
N TYR A 383 -19.99 -19.11 41.91
CA TYR A 383 -19.94 -18.00 42.86
C TYR A 383 -21.06 -18.09 43.95
N THR A 384 -22.11 -18.84 43.69
CA THR A 384 -23.29 -18.92 44.58
C THR A 384 -23.40 -20.22 45.35
N SER A 385 -22.68 -21.28 44.92
CA SER A 385 -22.67 -22.59 45.58
C SER A 385 -21.27 -23.16 45.61
N PRO A 386 -20.67 -23.51 46.73
CA PRO A 386 -19.36 -24.14 46.79
C PRO A 386 -19.40 -25.46 46.04
N SER A 387 -18.55 -25.55 44.98
CA SER A 387 -18.36 -26.78 44.22
C SER A 387 -17.53 -27.77 45.01
N PRO A 388 -17.75 -29.09 44.89
CA PRO A 388 -16.84 -30.10 45.43
C PRO A 388 -15.38 -29.94 44.94
N ARG A 389 -15.16 -29.33 43.81
CA ARG A 389 -13.81 -29.01 43.30
C ARG A 389 -13.12 -27.89 44.08
N ASP A 390 -13.84 -26.97 44.68
CA ASP A 390 -13.26 -25.87 45.47
C ASP A 390 -12.79 -26.35 46.83
N THR A 391 -13.39 -27.45 47.37
CA THR A 391 -12.99 -28.06 48.60
C THR A 391 -11.75 -28.97 48.42
N GLU A 392 -11.46 -29.49 47.22
CA GLU A 392 -10.28 -30.28 46.94
C GLU A 392 -9.01 -29.45 46.72
N ARG A 393 -9.14 -28.17 46.29
CA ARG A 393 -7.99 -27.28 46.12
C ARG A 393 -7.49 -26.60 47.38
N SER A 394 -8.20 -26.74 48.49
CA SER A 394 -7.83 -26.19 49.80
C SER A 394 -7.24 -27.24 50.77
N ARG A 395 -6.94 -28.42 50.27
CA ARG A 395 -6.18 -29.47 50.94
C ARG A 395 -4.90 -29.74 50.17
#